data_4a2d8547e97e6fde7575fa71a03a87bd
#
_entry.id   4a2d8547e97e6fde7575fa71a03a87bd
#
_cell.length_a   1.000
_cell.length_b   1.000
_cell.length_c   1.000
_cell.angle_alpha   90.00
_cell.angle_beta   90.00
_cell.angle_gamma   90.00
#
_symmetry.space_group_name_H-M   'P 1'
#
loop_
_entity.id
_entity.type
_entity.pdbx_description
1 polymer ?
#
loop_
_entity_poly.entity_id
_entity_poly.type
_entity_poly.pdbx_seq_one_letter_code
_entity_poly.pdbx_strand_id
1 'polypeptide(L)'
;MKKLLCFIGLFLALFALKSHAGIPGGTIPFIFDSHLYLQVRLNDTIPVTVIYDTGADFLYLDEDYLKLNNLQNAFGKKGIARMGGAGNNEPQSVDIFIEPIKIHCGELNYQNKITPVIKLRDILGKHTDGLLGNTHLLNTPLEINFSESYIKQLKEPLSADSLDRY
;
A
#
# COMPACT_ATOMS: atom_id res chain seq x y z
N MET A 1 17.54 9.77 -22.73
CA MET A 1 16.18 9.21 -22.64
C MET A 1 16.09 7.68 -22.83
N LYS A 2 16.88 7.02 -23.69
CA LYS A 2 16.80 5.54 -23.90
C LYS A 2 17.27 4.67 -22.71
N LYS A 3 18.15 5.18 -21.83
CA LYS A 3 18.67 4.40 -20.69
C LYS A 3 17.71 4.30 -19.49
N LEU A 4 16.74 5.22 -19.37
CA LEU A 4 15.76 5.21 -18.27
C LEU A 4 14.66 4.16 -18.48
N LEU A 5 14.25 3.92 -19.74
CA LEU A 5 13.27 2.89 -20.07
C LEU A 5 13.78 1.46 -19.78
N CYS A 6 15.10 1.24 -19.89
CA CYS A 6 15.69 -0.09 -19.63
C CYS A 6 15.65 -0.47 -18.15
N PHE A 7 15.76 0.50 -17.23
CA PHE A 7 15.73 0.24 -15.78
C PHE A 7 14.34 -0.05 -15.26
N ILE A 8 13.31 0.64 -15.78
CA ILE A 8 11.90 0.37 -15.42
C ILE A 8 11.47 -0.99 -15.94
N GLY A 9 11.89 -1.36 -17.15
CA GLY A 9 11.60 -2.68 -17.72
C GLY A 9 12.28 -3.82 -16.96
N LEU A 10 13.48 -3.61 -16.41
CA LEU A 10 14.22 -4.63 -15.66
C LEU A 10 13.62 -4.85 -14.27
N PHE A 11 13.11 -3.81 -13.63
CA PHE A 11 12.46 -3.91 -12.31
C PHE A 11 11.10 -4.64 -12.41
N LEU A 12 10.32 -4.34 -13.46
CA LEU A 12 9.08 -5.07 -13.78
C LEU A 12 9.36 -6.54 -14.19
N ALA A 13 10.47 -6.80 -14.89
CA ALA A 13 10.85 -8.16 -15.29
C ALA A 13 11.33 -9.01 -14.11
N LEU A 14 11.98 -8.44 -13.11
CA LEU A 14 12.36 -9.15 -11.88
C LEU A 14 11.13 -9.55 -11.03
N PHE A 15 10.06 -8.76 -11.08
CA PHE A 15 8.78 -9.12 -10.45
C PHE A 15 8.07 -10.26 -11.21
N ALA A 16 8.18 -10.27 -12.55
CA ALA A 16 7.57 -11.30 -13.38
C ALA A 16 8.31 -12.66 -13.31
N LEU A 17 9.61 -12.65 -12.98
CA LEU A 17 10.45 -13.86 -12.98
C LEU A 17 10.45 -14.64 -11.65
N LYS A 18 9.99 -14.07 -10.54
CA LYS A 18 9.54 -14.86 -9.40
C LYS A 18 8.15 -15.40 -9.74
N SER A 19 8.10 -16.37 -10.63
CA SER A 19 6.96 -17.23 -10.80
C SER A 19 6.50 -17.69 -9.42
N HIS A 20 5.36 -17.18 -8.97
CA HIS A 20 4.77 -17.46 -7.66
C HIS A 20 4.16 -18.88 -7.65
N ALA A 21 4.94 -19.86 -8.12
CA ALA A 21 4.59 -21.26 -8.00
C ALA A 21 4.62 -21.61 -6.51
N GLY A 22 3.47 -21.53 -5.86
CA GLY A 22 3.30 -22.00 -4.50
C GLY A 22 2.70 -21.01 -3.48
N ILE A 23 2.47 -19.75 -3.84
CA ILE A 23 1.79 -18.83 -2.89
C ILE A 23 0.32 -19.25 -2.79
N PRO A 24 -0.21 -19.55 -1.59
CA PRO A 24 -1.60 -19.97 -1.40
C PRO A 24 -2.56 -18.89 -1.93
N GLY A 25 -3.68 -19.31 -2.52
CA GLY A 25 -4.73 -18.37 -2.94
C GLY A 25 -5.20 -17.48 -1.77
N GLY A 26 -5.58 -16.24 -2.05
CA GLY A 26 -5.98 -15.27 -1.04
C GLY A 26 -4.83 -14.60 -0.29
N THR A 27 -3.61 -14.67 -0.82
CA THR A 27 -2.45 -14.00 -0.24
C THR A 27 -2.06 -12.73 -1.00
N ILE A 28 -1.40 -11.82 -0.29
CA ILE A 28 -0.83 -10.59 -0.82
C ILE A 28 0.69 -10.72 -0.75
N PRO A 29 1.39 -10.82 -1.88
CA PRO A 29 2.84 -10.84 -1.87
C PRO A 29 3.42 -9.48 -1.46
N PHE A 30 4.54 -9.50 -0.74
CA PHE A 30 5.26 -8.28 -0.39
C PHE A 30 6.75 -8.38 -0.67
N ILE A 31 7.40 -7.22 -0.72
CA ILE A 31 8.84 -7.07 -0.62
C ILE A 31 9.14 -6.49 0.75
N PHE A 32 10.11 -7.07 1.45
CA PHE A 32 10.60 -6.52 2.70
C PHE A 32 11.97 -5.89 2.48
N ASP A 33 12.01 -4.57 2.66
CA ASP A 33 13.24 -3.78 2.72
C ASP A 33 13.02 -2.65 3.73
N SER A 34 13.35 -2.91 4.98
CA SER A 34 13.05 -2.05 6.14
C SER A 34 11.55 -1.84 6.38
N HIS A 35 10.73 -1.90 5.36
CA HIS A 35 9.26 -1.80 5.37
C HIS A 35 8.65 -2.94 4.54
N LEU A 36 7.36 -3.17 4.74
CA LEU A 36 6.56 -4.09 3.93
C LEU A 36 5.99 -3.32 2.72
N TYR A 37 6.55 -3.56 1.53
CA TYR A 37 6.09 -2.93 0.28
C TYR A 37 5.10 -3.84 -0.42
N LEU A 38 3.91 -3.32 -0.70
CA LEU A 38 2.85 -3.99 -1.43
C LEU A 38 2.66 -3.32 -2.80
N GLN A 39 2.35 -4.14 -3.80
CA GLN A 39 1.87 -3.65 -5.09
C GLN A 39 0.35 -3.66 -5.09
N VAL A 40 -0.26 -2.49 -5.21
CA VAL A 40 -1.70 -2.34 -5.29
C VAL A 40 -2.11 -1.68 -6.61
N ARG A 41 -3.35 -1.86 -7.00
CA ARG A 41 -3.96 -1.10 -8.11
C ARG A 41 -5.10 -0.26 -7.58
N LEU A 42 -5.08 1.03 -7.94
CA LEU A 42 -6.15 1.95 -7.63
C LEU A 42 -7.07 2.09 -8.84
N ASN A 43 -8.39 2.04 -8.58
CA ASN A 43 -9.44 2.13 -9.62
C ASN A 43 -9.15 1.20 -10.82
N ASP A 44 -8.73 -0.02 -10.52
CA ASP A 44 -8.44 -1.12 -11.46
C ASP A 44 -7.19 -0.93 -12.34
N THR A 45 -6.73 0.30 -12.55
CA THR A 45 -5.75 0.62 -13.61
C THR A 45 -4.45 1.25 -13.13
N ILE A 46 -4.45 1.97 -12.01
CA ILE A 46 -3.29 2.76 -11.57
C ILE A 46 -2.44 1.94 -10.60
N PRO A 47 -1.24 1.47 -11.02
CA PRO A 47 -0.34 0.73 -10.15
C PRO A 47 0.33 1.67 -9.14
N VAL A 48 0.39 1.25 -7.88
CA VAL A 48 0.97 2.03 -6.77
C VAL A 48 1.77 1.10 -5.87
N THR A 49 2.97 1.51 -5.50
CA THR A 49 3.77 0.85 -4.47
C THR A 49 3.50 1.50 -3.13
N VAL A 50 2.90 0.76 -2.21
CA VAL A 50 2.56 1.28 -0.89
C VAL A 50 3.35 0.56 0.20
N ILE A 51 3.68 1.28 1.27
CA ILE A 51 4.11 0.66 2.52
C ILE A 51 2.85 0.24 3.29
N TYR A 52 2.81 -1.00 3.77
CA TYR A 52 1.78 -1.44 4.70
C TYR A 52 2.14 -1.01 6.12
N ASP A 53 1.26 -0.22 6.73
CA ASP A 53 1.44 0.33 8.07
C ASP A 53 0.22 0.05 8.94
N THR A 54 0.40 -0.78 9.97
CA THR A 54 -0.67 -1.13 10.92
C THR A 54 -1.07 0.02 11.83
N GLY A 55 -0.25 1.07 11.92
CA GLY A 55 -0.52 2.28 12.70
C GLY A 55 -1.27 3.37 11.92
N ALA A 56 -1.48 3.18 10.62
CA ALA A 56 -2.22 4.10 9.79
C ALA A 56 -3.68 3.67 9.58
N ASP A 57 -4.57 4.63 9.41
CA ASP A 57 -6.02 4.37 9.25
C ASP A 57 -6.42 4.19 7.79
N PHE A 58 -5.83 4.97 6.87
CA PHE A 58 -6.31 5.10 5.49
C PHE A 58 -5.25 4.68 4.46
N LEU A 59 -5.66 4.71 3.19
CA LEU A 59 -4.72 4.87 2.09
C LEU A 59 -4.28 6.34 2.07
N TYR A 60 -2.98 6.59 2.09
CA TYR A 60 -2.35 7.88 1.85
C TYR A 60 -1.61 7.81 0.52
N LEU A 61 -1.65 8.89 -0.26
CA LEU A 61 -0.88 8.98 -1.50
C LEU A 61 0.22 10.03 -1.37
N ASP A 62 1.35 9.73 -1.98
CA ASP A 62 2.46 10.67 -2.01
C ASP A 62 2.22 11.79 -3.02
N GLU A 63 2.47 13.04 -2.61
CA GLU A 63 2.24 14.23 -3.44
C GLU A 63 3.10 14.23 -4.70
N ASP A 64 4.37 13.84 -4.59
CA ASP A 64 5.31 13.82 -5.71
C ASP A 64 5.02 12.67 -6.66
N TYR A 65 4.58 11.50 -6.15
CA TYR A 65 4.09 10.43 -6.99
C TYR A 65 2.94 10.90 -7.89
N LEU A 66 1.95 11.59 -7.31
CA LEU A 66 0.82 12.12 -8.07
C LEU A 66 1.25 13.13 -9.13
N LYS A 67 2.19 14.04 -8.79
CA LYS A 67 2.71 15.04 -9.73
C LYS A 67 3.49 14.40 -10.87
N LEU A 68 4.41 13.49 -10.56
CA LEU A 68 5.29 12.85 -11.54
C LEU A 68 4.52 11.99 -12.56
N ASN A 69 3.37 11.44 -12.14
CA ASN A 69 2.53 10.60 -12.99
C ASN A 69 1.29 11.33 -13.57
N ASN A 70 1.16 12.65 -13.36
CA ASN A 70 0.01 13.45 -13.79
C ASN A 70 -1.32 12.96 -13.24
N LEU A 71 -1.32 12.47 -11.99
CA LEU A 71 -2.48 11.87 -11.33
C LEU A 71 -3.21 12.82 -10.35
N GLN A 72 -2.84 14.11 -10.31
CA GLN A 72 -3.41 15.07 -9.34
C GLN A 72 -4.93 15.21 -9.43
N ASN A 73 -5.53 14.83 -10.57
CA ASN A 73 -6.97 14.89 -10.81
C ASN A 73 -7.59 13.51 -11.14
N ALA A 74 -6.83 12.43 -10.98
CA ALA A 74 -7.27 11.09 -11.39
C ALA A 74 -8.32 10.47 -10.46
N PHE A 75 -8.46 11.00 -9.24
CA PHE A 75 -9.29 10.41 -8.19
C PHE A 75 -10.48 11.32 -7.80
N GLY A 76 -10.95 12.13 -8.72
CA GLY A 76 -12.15 12.93 -8.55
C GLY A 76 -11.97 14.18 -7.71
N LYS A 77 -12.99 14.54 -6.93
CA LYS A 77 -13.05 15.80 -6.17
C LYS A 77 -12.05 15.83 -5.04
N LYS A 78 -11.48 17.02 -4.84
CA LYS A 78 -10.56 17.33 -3.72
C LYS A 78 -11.27 18.11 -2.63
N GLY A 79 -10.74 17.96 -1.44
CA GLY A 79 -11.10 18.75 -0.26
C GLY A 79 -9.86 19.02 0.58
N ILE A 80 -10.05 19.63 1.74
CA ILE A 80 -9.01 19.85 2.73
C ILE A 80 -9.49 19.25 4.05
N ALA A 81 -8.61 18.51 4.72
CA ALA A 81 -8.84 18.01 6.06
C ALA A 81 -7.72 18.44 7.02
N ARG A 82 -8.03 18.48 8.31
CA ARG A 82 -7.00 18.62 9.35
C ARG A 82 -6.67 17.23 9.89
N MET A 83 -5.41 16.85 9.79
CA MET A 83 -4.94 15.55 10.22
C MET A 83 -3.74 15.69 11.16
N GLY A 84 -3.76 14.92 12.23
CA GLY A 84 -2.61 14.69 13.09
C GLY A 84 -1.82 13.47 12.59
N GLY A 85 -0.53 13.42 12.88
CA GLY A 85 0.34 12.31 12.55
C GLY A 85 1.36 12.05 13.66
N ALA A 86 2.05 10.93 13.58
CA ALA A 86 3.11 10.60 14.51
C ALA A 86 4.20 11.68 14.48
N GLY A 87 4.52 12.23 15.64
CA GLY A 87 5.56 13.25 15.80
C GLY A 87 5.11 14.71 15.71
N ASN A 88 3.86 14.99 15.33
CA ASN A 88 3.32 16.36 15.35
C ASN A 88 2.21 16.51 16.38
N ASN A 89 2.38 17.43 17.31
CA ASN A 89 1.37 17.71 18.35
C ASN A 89 0.18 18.50 17.83
N GLU A 90 0.28 19.13 16.65
CA GLU A 90 -0.80 19.92 16.06
C GLU A 90 -1.24 19.35 14.70
N PRO A 91 -2.58 19.22 14.50
CA PRO A 91 -3.11 18.78 13.21
C PRO A 91 -2.76 19.77 12.09
N GLN A 92 -2.25 19.25 10.98
CA GLN A 92 -1.93 20.02 9.78
C GLN A 92 -3.05 19.91 8.74
N SER A 93 -3.22 20.97 7.93
CA SER A 93 -4.11 20.94 6.78
C SER A 93 -3.47 20.16 5.65
N VAL A 94 -4.17 19.14 5.16
CA VAL A 94 -3.74 18.29 4.04
C VAL A 94 -4.81 18.23 2.97
N ASP A 95 -4.39 18.14 1.71
CA ASP A 95 -5.29 17.86 0.61
C ASP A 95 -5.82 16.42 0.73
N ILE A 96 -7.10 16.24 0.40
CA ILE A 96 -7.75 14.92 0.38
C ILE A 96 -8.51 14.71 -0.92
N PHE A 97 -8.54 13.46 -1.39
CA PHE A 97 -9.58 13.02 -2.32
C PHE A 97 -10.78 12.58 -1.49
N ILE A 98 -11.97 13.08 -1.84
CA ILE A 98 -13.23 12.83 -1.13
C ILE A 98 -14.13 11.83 -1.85
N GLU A 99 -13.77 11.45 -3.06
CA GLU A 99 -14.44 10.36 -3.79
C GLU A 99 -13.79 9.02 -3.44
N PRO A 100 -14.59 7.96 -3.31
CA PRO A 100 -14.07 6.66 -2.96
C PRO A 100 -13.08 6.11 -3.99
N ILE A 101 -11.93 5.62 -3.53
CA ILE A 101 -10.91 4.98 -4.35
C ILE A 101 -10.96 3.47 -4.11
N LYS A 102 -11.13 2.68 -5.17
CA LYS A 102 -11.01 1.23 -5.10
C LYS A 102 -9.54 0.84 -4.99
N ILE A 103 -9.26 -0.13 -4.12
CA ILE A 103 -7.92 -0.68 -3.91
C ILE A 103 -7.97 -2.18 -4.17
N HIS A 104 -7.19 -2.63 -5.14
CA HIS A 104 -6.97 -4.05 -5.41
C HIS A 104 -5.58 -4.45 -4.91
N CYS A 105 -5.54 -5.40 -3.98
CA CYS A 105 -4.30 -5.90 -3.40
C CYS A 105 -4.36 -7.43 -3.36
N GLY A 106 -3.69 -8.10 -4.32
CA GLY A 106 -3.86 -9.52 -4.53
C GLY A 106 -5.31 -9.85 -4.91
N GLU A 107 -5.93 -10.76 -4.17
CA GLU A 107 -7.36 -11.10 -4.31
C GLU A 107 -8.28 -10.17 -3.50
N LEU A 108 -7.71 -9.29 -2.68
CA LEU A 108 -8.45 -8.42 -1.79
C LEU A 108 -8.87 -7.13 -2.50
N ASN A 109 -10.13 -6.77 -2.28
CA ASN A 109 -10.74 -5.59 -2.86
C ASN A 109 -11.29 -4.72 -1.75
N TYR A 110 -10.83 -3.49 -1.69
CA TYR A 110 -11.23 -2.51 -0.69
C TYR A 110 -11.73 -1.24 -1.34
N GLN A 111 -12.38 -0.40 -0.55
CA GLN A 111 -12.76 0.93 -0.95
C GLN A 111 -12.36 1.93 0.14
N ASN A 112 -11.48 2.85 -0.20
CA ASN A 112 -11.07 3.92 0.68
C ASN A 112 -11.96 5.14 0.45
N LYS A 113 -12.63 5.64 1.49
CA LYS A 113 -13.61 6.74 1.36
C LYS A 113 -12.94 8.12 1.29
N ILE A 114 -11.82 8.25 1.95
CA ILE A 114 -11.06 9.51 2.03
C ILE A 114 -9.59 9.15 1.87
N THR A 115 -8.90 9.81 0.93
CA THR A 115 -7.49 9.54 0.67
C THR A 115 -6.68 10.82 0.82
N PRO A 116 -5.95 10.97 1.93
CA PRO A 116 -5.05 12.10 2.13
C PRO A 116 -3.87 12.06 1.17
N VAL A 117 -3.41 13.27 0.80
CA VAL A 117 -2.22 13.47 -0.03
C VAL A 117 -1.17 14.15 0.81
N ILE A 118 -0.05 13.49 1.05
CA ILE A 118 1.02 13.98 1.91
C ILE A 118 2.40 13.70 1.29
N LYS A 119 3.45 14.35 1.79
CA LYS A 119 4.83 14.13 1.32
C LYS A 119 5.45 12.92 2.00
N LEU A 120 5.09 11.72 1.56
CA LEU A 120 5.61 10.47 2.12
C LEU A 120 7.06 10.22 1.75
N ARG A 121 7.46 10.56 0.53
CA ARG A 121 8.82 10.31 0.02
C ARG A 121 9.91 11.05 0.80
N ASP A 122 9.56 12.18 1.38
CA ASP A 122 10.47 12.95 2.25
C ASP A 122 10.77 12.20 3.57
N ILE A 123 9.86 11.33 4.00
CA ILE A 123 9.91 10.62 5.29
C ILE A 123 10.31 9.15 5.11
N LEU A 124 9.71 8.49 4.13
CA LEU A 124 9.76 7.03 3.97
C LEU A 124 10.62 6.58 2.77
N GLY A 125 11.19 7.53 2.03
CA GLY A 125 12.08 7.27 0.90
C GLY A 125 11.40 7.29 -0.47
N LYS A 126 12.22 7.45 -1.51
CA LYS A 126 11.80 7.76 -2.89
C LYS A 126 10.99 6.67 -3.59
N HIS A 127 10.97 5.46 -3.07
CA HIS A 127 10.26 4.32 -3.65
C HIS A 127 8.85 4.15 -3.10
N THR A 128 8.41 5.05 -2.21
CA THR A 128 7.08 5.03 -1.59
C THR A 128 6.13 5.90 -2.39
N ASP A 129 5.13 5.30 -3.02
CA ASP A 129 4.08 6.03 -3.75
C ASP A 129 2.87 6.31 -2.85
N GLY A 130 2.73 5.53 -1.79
CA GLY A 130 1.65 5.64 -0.83
C GLY A 130 1.90 4.82 0.43
N LEU A 131 0.96 4.91 1.36
CA LEU A 131 0.94 4.16 2.59
C LEU A 131 -0.45 3.56 2.76
N LEU A 132 -0.53 2.26 2.98
CA LEU A 132 -1.79 1.53 3.15
C LEU A 132 -1.99 1.21 4.62
N GLY A 133 -3.01 1.83 5.20
CA GLY A 133 -3.40 1.61 6.58
C GLY A 133 -4.20 0.33 6.80
N ASN A 134 -4.38 0.01 8.07
CA ASN A 134 -4.97 -1.25 8.52
C ASN A 134 -6.50 -1.25 8.60
N THR A 135 -7.18 -0.11 8.39
CA THR A 135 -8.65 0.00 8.58
C THR A 135 -9.44 -1.05 7.82
N HIS A 136 -8.98 -1.44 6.64
CA HIS A 136 -9.65 -2.42 5.79
C HIS A 136 -9.39 -3.88 6.23
N LEU A 137 -8.44 -4.08 7.16
CA LEU A 137 -8.02 -5.39 7.65
C LEU A 137 -8.32 -5.58 9.16
N LEU A 138 -8.79 -4.53 9.85
CA LEU A 138 -8.93 -4.44 11.32
C LEU A 138 -9.78 -5.54 11.97
N ASN A 139 -10.69 -6.14 11.25
CA ASN A 139 -11.60 -7.16 11.81
C ASN A 139 -11.21 -8.58 11.39
N THR A 140 -10.05 -8.74 10.79
CA THR A 140 -9.61 -10.03 10.27
C THR A 140 -8.19 -10.30 10.75
N PRO A 141 -7.94 -11.43 11.43
CA PRO A 141 -6.58 -11.81 11.80
C PRO A 141 -5.71 -11.95 10.55
N LEU A 142 -4.48 -11.47 10.64
CA LEU A 142 -3.50 -11.53 9.55
C LEU A 142 -2.34 -12.45 9.93
N GLU A 143 -1.92 -13.27 9.00
CA GLU A 143 -0.64 -13.94 8.99
C GLU A 143 0.32 -13.14 8.11
N ILE A 144 1.46 -12.73 8.65
CA ILE A 144 2.55 -12.12 7.87
C ILE A 144 3.69 -13.12 7.84
N ASN A 145 3.89 -13.77 6.70
CA ASN A 145 4.93 -14.77 6.51
C ASN A 145 6.15 -14.16 5.83
N PHE A 146 7.17 -13.85 6.61
CA PHE A 146 8.42 -13.27 6.10
C PHE A 146 9.27 -14.27 5.32
N SER A 147 9.18 -15.55 5.64
CA SER A 147 9.92 -16.61 4.93
C SER A 147 9.48 -16.72 3.47
N GLU A 148 8.18 -16.65 3.23
CA GLU A 148 7.57 -16.79 1.91
C GLU A 148 7.10 -15.46 1.33
N SER A 149 7.27 -14.37 2.07
CA SER A 149 6.98 -12.98 1.67
C SER A 149 5.53 -12.75 1.25
N TYR A 150 4.58 -13.14 2.09
CA TYR A 150 3.16 -12.87 1.87
C TYR A 150 2.42 -12.41 3.14
N ILE A 151 1.29 -11.72 2.93
CA ILE A 151 0.26 -11.46 3.94
C ILE A 151 -0.97 -12.27 3.55
N LYS A 152 -1.62 -12.90 4.53
CA LYS A 152 -2.84 -13.66 4.35
C LYS A 152 -3.88 -13.28 5.39
N GLN A 153 -5.12 -13.08 4.97
CA GLN A 153 -6.25 -12.98 5.90
C GLN A 153 -6.63 -14.38 6.41
N LEU A 154 -6.76 -14.50 7.71
CA LEU A 154 -7.22 -15.74 8.34
C LEU A 154 -8.71 -15.62 8.63
N LYS A 155 -9.45 -16.72 8.44
CA LYS A 155 -10.88 -16.79 8.77
C LYS A 155 -11.11 -16.74 10.29
N GLU A 156 -10.17 -17.30 11.03
CA GLU A 156 -10.18 -17.35 12.49
C GLU A 156 -8.78 -17.08 13.04
N PRO A 157 -8.65 -16.56 14.28
CA PRO A 157 -7.37 -16.44 14.95
C PRO A 157 -6.68 -17.80 15.04
N LEU A 158 -5.34 -17.82 14.96
CA LEU A 158 -4.56 -19.02 15.20
C LEU A 158 -4.78 -19.48 16.65
N SER A 159 -4.93 -20.78 16.87
CA SER A 159 -4.96 -21.35 18.21
C SER A 159 -3.59 -21.24 18.87
N ALA A 160 -3.54 -21.23 20.22
CA ALA A 160 -2.29 -21.20 20.95
C ALA A 160 -1.31 -22.31 20.51
N ASP A 161 -1.83 -23.52 20.27
CA ASP A 161 -1.03 -24.67 19.82
C ASP A 161 -0.46 -24.50 18.41
N SER A 162 -1.05 -23.63 17.59
CA SER A 162 -0.52 -23.34 16.26
C SER A 162 0.58 -22.28 16.25
N LEU A 163 0.65 -21.45 17.31
CA LEU A 163 1.69 -20.42 17.46
C LEU A 163 3.06 -21.00 17.82
N ASP A 164 3.10 -22.19 18.41
CA ASP A 164 4.36 -22.89 18.73
C ASP A 164 5.15 -23.38 17.50
N ARG A 165 4.61 -23.16 16.29
CA ARG A 165 5.25 -23.54 15.02
C ARG A 165 5.98 -22.39 14.33
N TYR A 166 5.90 -21.20 14.85
CA TYR A 166 6.54 -20.00 14.37
C TYR A 166 7.57 -19.47 15.39
#